data_815208850b2b7c691233ac39bae68d6c
#
_entry.id   815208850b2b7c691233ac39bae68d6c
#
_cell.length_a   1.000
_cell.length_b   1.000
_cell.length_c   1.000
_cell.angle_alpha   90.00
_cell.angle_beta   90.00
_cell.angle_gamma   90.00
#
_symmetry.space_group_name_H-M   'P 1'
#
loop_
_entity.id
_entity.type
_entity.pdbx_description
1 polymer ?
#
loop_
_entity_poly.entity_id
_entity_poly.type
_entity_poly.pdbx_seq_one_letter_code
_entity_poly.pdbx_strand_id
1 'polypeptide(L)'
;MEVFTSRYLNFNLLSTGLVVPVRISMFPPERLLSELPYELKYSVRALQPEWHMVGEWPRFSTGIWRKLDMIGVEKIAAQLAAISRAEDGKSLALLCHEDVTPARGHRCHRVVVSMWWLEQTGREMFEVTNDGELLSLHKLHRQTAPILPREAT
;
A
#
# COMPACT_ATOMS: atom_id res chain seq x y z
N MET A 1 5.15 0.44 15.71
CA MET A 1 5.26 0.16 14.26
C MET A 1 4.35 1.13 13.53
N GLU A 2 4.91 1.93 12.66
CA GLU A 2 4.16 2.73 11.70
C GLU A 2 4.21 2.05 10.33
N VAL A 3 3.16 2.22 9.54
CA VAL A 3 3.06 1.67 8.20
C VAL A 3 2.76 2.80 7.24
N PHE A 4 3.61 2.96 6.25
CA PHE A 4 3.49 3.93 5.17
C PHE A 4 3.21 3.23 3.85
N THR A 5 2.75 3.97 2.87
CA THR A 5 2.74 3.55 1.47
C THR A 5 3.73 4.37 0.67
N SER A 6 4.28 3.83 -0.39
CA SER A 6 5.17 4.54 -1.31
C SER A 6 5.30 3.79 -2.64
N ARG A 7 6.11 4.30 -3.53
CA ARG A 7 6.45 3.65 -4.80
C ARG A 7 7.87 3.11 -4.78
N TYR A 8 8.13 2.10 -5.61
CA TYR A 8 9.47 1.49 -5.73
C TYR A 8 10.58 2.49 -6.06
N LEU A 9 10.25 3.55 -6.79
CA LEU A 9 11.21 4.58 -7.21
C LEU A 9 11.49 5.66 -6.15
N ASN A 10 10.90 5.56 -4.96
CA ASN A 10 11.24 6.48 -3.86
C ASN A 10 12.58 6.11 -3.22
N PHE A 11 13.66 6.27 -3.98
CA PHE A 11 15.00 5.91 -3.55
C PHE A 11 15.48 6.74 -2.37
N ASN A 12 15.04 8.00 -2.26
CA ASN A 12 15.38 8.87 -1.14
C ASN A 12 14.94 8.29 0.20
N LEU A 13 13.73 7.70 0.26
CA LEU A 13 13.23 7.04 1.46
C LEU A 13 13.89 5.67 1.66
N LEU A 14 13.87 4.84 0.61
CA LEU A 14 14.14 3.41 0.74
C LEU A 14 15.62 3.07 0.89
N SER A 15 16.51 3.95 0.42
CA SER A 15 17.95 3.78 0.60
C SER A 15 18.46 4.19 1.99
N THR A 16 17.63 4.84 2.81
CA THR A 16 18.03 5.26 4.17
C THR A 16 18.21 4.10 5.14
N GLY A 17 17.54 2.96 4.89
CA GLY A 17 17.47 1.86 5.85
C GLY A 17 16.60 2.13 7.09
N LEU A 18 15.92 3.28 7.14
CA LEU A 18 15.03 3.66 8.26
C LEU A 18 13.67 2.97 8.21
N VAL A 19 13.24 2.57 7.03
CA VAL A 19 12.00 1.82 6.81
C VAL A 19 12.30 0.50 6.11
N VAL A 20 11.44 -0.49 6.32
CA VAL A 20 11.52 -1.79 5.68
C VAL A 20 10.67 -1.77 4.41
N PRO A 21 11.27 -1.98 3.22
CA PRO A 21 10.53 -2.11 1.98
C PRO A 21 9.69 -3.40 1.97
N VAL A 22 8.40 -3.28 1.68
CA VAL A 22 7.48 -4.43 1.62
C VAL A 22 6.68 -4.37 0.32
N ARG A 23 6.85 -5.37 -0.52
CA ARG A 23 6.10 -5.50 -1.77
C ARG A 23 4.63 -5.82 -1.51
N ILE A 24 3.74 -5.02 -2.09
CA ILE A 24 2.31 -5.31 -2.14
C ILE A 24 1.76 -5.32 -3.58
N SER A 25 2.59 -5.09 -4.58
CA SER A 25 2.20 -5.27 -5.99
C SER A 25 2.09 -6.75 -6.35
N MET A 26 1.27 -7.06 -7.35
CA MET A 26 1.10 -8.42 -7.87
C MET A 26 2.43 -8.99 -8.38
N PHE A 27 3.18 -8.18 -9.13
CA PHE A 27 4.49 -8.53 -9.64
C PHE A 27 5.59 -7.69 -8.99
N PRO A 28 6.78 -8.27 -8.79
CA PRO A 28 7.94 -7.49 -8.40
C PRO A 28 8.33 -6.51 -9.52
N PRO A 29 9.08 -5.45 -9.21
CA PRO A 29 9.58 -4.51 -10.22
C PRO A 29 10.76 -5.11 -10.99
N GLU A 30 10.52 -6.16 -11.78
CA GLU A 30 11.56 -7.00 -12.42
C GLU A 30 12.62 -6.20 -13.19
N ARG A 31 12.19 -5.16 -13.91
CA ARG A 31 13.11 -4.29 -14.66
C ARG A 31 14.03 -3.43 -13.76
N LEU A 32 13.66 -3.29 -12.51
CA LEU A 32 14.36 -2.43 -11.55
C LEU A 32 15.12 -3.24 -10.48
N LEU A 33 14.88 -4.55 -10.35
CA LEU A 33 15.43 -5.35 -9.26
C LEU A 33 16.96 -5.28 -9.17
N SER A 34 17.66 -5.25 -10.31
CA SER A 34 19.12 -5.12 -10.36
C SER A 34 19.63 -3.70 -10.10
N GLU A 35 18.76 -2.70 -10.15
CA GLU A 35 19.10 -1.29 -10.03
C GLU A 35 18.59 -0.66 -8.74
N LEU A 36 17.84 -1.41 -7.92
CA LEU A 36 17.32 -0.90 -6.65
C LEU A 36 18.46 -0.63 -5.67
N PRO A 37 18.55 0.58 -5.10
CA PRO A 37 19.55 0.91 -4.09
C PRO A 37 19.20 0.38 -2.70
N TYR A 38 18.25 -0.54 -2.61
CA TYR A 38 17.77 -1.18 -1.38
C TYR A 38 17.37 -2.64 -1.65
N GLU A 39 17.35 -3.44 -0.60
CA GLU A 39 16.90 -4.83 -0.68
C GLU A 39 15.38 -4.94 -0.57
N LEU A 40 14.74 -5.66 -1.49
CA LEU A 40 13.30 -5.98 -1.45
C LEU A 40 13.09 -7.43 -0.97
N LYS A 41 13.24 -7.62 0.33
CA LYS A 41 13.22 -8.94 0.99
C LYS A 41 11.80 -9.44 1.27
N TYR A 42 10.87 -8.54 1.56
CA TYR A 42 9.55 -8.88 2.07
C TYR A 42 8.43 -8.63 1.07
N SER A 43 7.41 -9.48 1.13
CA SER A 43 6.13 -9.26 0.45
C SER A 43 4.98 -9.73 1.33
N VAL A 44 3.82 -9.07 1.23
CA VAL A 44 2.59 -9.45 1.92
C VAL A 44 1.53 -9.79 0.90
N ARG A 45 1.35 -11.08 0.63
CA ARG A 45 0.39 -11.58 -0.37
C ARG A 45 -1.05 -11.17 -0.07
N ALA A 46 -1.41 -11.07 1.21
CA ALA A 46 -2.72 -10.61 1.65
C ALA A 46 -3.09 -9.22 1.09
N LEU A 47 -2.09 -8.36 0.85
CA LEU A 47 -2.27 -7.00 0.34
C LEU A 47 -2.11 -6.89 -1.18
N GLN A 48 -1.78 -7.99 -1.87
CA GLN A 48 -1.58 -7.99 -3.32
C GLN A 48 -2.91 -8.18 -4.06
N PRO A 49 -3.11 -7.54 -5.21
CA PRO A 49 -4.22 -7.87 -6.10
C PRO A 49 -4.11 -9.31 -6.63
N GLU A 50 -5.24 -9.86 -7.06
CA GLU A 50 -5.29 -11.14 -7.77
C GLU A 50 -5.78 -10.91 -9.21
N TRP A 51 -5.39 -11.81 -10.13
CA TRP A 51 -5.68 -11.67 -11.56
C TRP A 51 -7.16 -11.44 -11.87
N HIS A 52 -8.05 -12.14 -11.19
CA HIS A 52 -9.50 -12.00 -11.42
C HIS A 52 -10.08 -10.66 -10.98
N MET A 53 -9.32 -9.87 -10.22
CA MET A 53 -9.72 -8.52 -9.80
C MET A 53 -9.34 -7.46 -10.82
N VAL A 54 -8.37 -7.74 -11.71
CA VAL A 54 -7.86 -6.78 -12.69
C VAL A 54 -8.97 -6.39 -13.65
N GLY A 55 -9.16 -5.08 -13.86
CA GLY A 55 -10.20 -4.54 -14.71
C GLY A 55 -10.44 -3.07 -14.43
N GLU A 56 -11.66 -2.61 -14.69
CA GLU A 56 -12.05 -1.23 -14.40
C GLU A 56 -11.99 -0.93 -12.90
N TRP A 57 -11.65 0.31 -12.57
CA TRP A 57 -11.37 0.74 -11.22
C TRP A 57 -12.46 0.39 -10.18
N PRO A 58 -13.76 0.60 -10.42
CA PRO A 58 -14.78 0.25 -9.43
C PRO A 58 -14.79 -1.24 -9.08
N ARG A 59 -14.64 -2.10 -10.09
CA ARG A 59 -14.58 -3.56 -9.90
C ARG A 59 -13.29 -3.96 -9.19
N PHE A 60 -12.17 -3.40 -9.59
CA PHE A 60 -10.87 -3.69 -9.01
C PHE A 60 -10.80 -3.28 -7.54
N SER A 61 -11.20 -2.04 -7.22
CA SER A 61 -11.18 -1.54 -5.85
C SER A 61 -12.13 -2.30 -4.92
N THR A 62 -13.32 -2.66 -5.40
CA THR A 62 -14.27 -3.50 -4.66
C THR A 62 -13.70 -4.90 -4.41
N GLY A 63 -13.05 -5.49 -5.40
CA GLY A 63 -12.41 -6.80 -5.29
C GLY A 63 -11.31 -6.82 -4.23
N ILE A 64 -10.45 -5.80 -4.21
CA ILE A 64 -9.41 -5.62 -3.18
C ILE A 64 -10.07 -5.51 -1.80
N TRP A 65 -11.04 -4.64 -1.63
CA TRP A 65 -11.73 -4.42 -0.35
C TRP A 65 -12.32 -5.72 0.21
N ARG A 66 -13.07 -6.46 -0.62
CA ARG A 66 -13.65 -7.75 -0.23
C ARG A 66 -12.60 -8.78 0.17
N LYS A 67 -11.49 -8.85 -0.55
CA LYS A 67 -10.36 -9.72 -0.19
C LYS A 67 -9.82 -9.38 1.20
N LEU A 68 -9.60 -8.09 1.48
CA LEU A 68 -9.09 -7.62 2.77
C LEU A 68 -10.07 -7.95 3.90
N ASP A 69 -11.37 -7.75 3.71
CA ASP A 69 -12.41 -8.10 4.67
C ASP A 69 -12.42 -9.62 4.97
N MET A 70 -12.27 -10.44 3.94
CA MET A 70 -12.23 -11.90 4.10
C MET A 70 -11.01 -12.37 4.89
N ILE A 71 -9.87 -11.74 4.71
CA ILE A 71 -8.63 -12.09 5.43
C ILE A 71 -8.68 -11.57 6.86
N GLY A 72 -9.19 -10.36 7.05
CA GLY A 72 -9.35 -9.70 8.33
C GLY A 72 -8.13 -8.91 8.79
N VAL A 73 -8.41 -7.83 9.49
CA VAL A 73 -7.39 -6.85 9.93
C VAL A 73 -6.37 -7.44 10.89
N GLU A 74 -6.81 -8.30 11.80
CA GLU A 74 -5.92 -8.91 12.80
C GLU A 74 -4.83 -9.75 12.15
N LYS A 75 -5.20 -10.54 11.14
CA LYS A 75 -4.26 -11.40 10.43
C LYS A 75 -3.26 -10.57 9.60
N ILE A 76 -3.73 -9.53 8.95
CA ILE A 76 -2.87 -8.60 8.19
C ILE A 76 -1.94 -7.85 9.15
N ALA A 77 -2.47 -7.31 10.25
CA ALA A 77 -1.66 -6.63 11.26
C ALA A 77 -0.59 -7.53 11.87
N ALA A 78 -0.91 -8.80 12.12
CA ALA A 78 0.06 -9.77 12.62
C ALA A 78 1.21 -10.04 11.63
N GLN A 79 0.92 -10.13 10.32
CA GLN A 79 1.94 -10.28 9.30
C GLN A 79 2.86 -9.07 9.22
N LEU A 80 2.30 -7.86 9.22
CA LEU A 80 3.08 -6.61 9.21
C LEU A 80 3.93 -6.49 10.47
N ALA A 81 3.36 -6.80 11.63
CA ALA A 81 4.09 -6.77 12.90
C ALA A 81 5.24 -7.80 12.95
N ALA A 82 5.07 -8.96 12.33
CA ALA A 82 6.12 -9.97 12.26
C ALA A 82 7.32 -9.47 11.44
N ILE A 83 7.06 -8.80 10.29
CA ILE A 83 8.12 -8.19 9.48
C ILE A 83 8.85 -7.10 10.28
N SER A 84 8.11 -6.19 10.91
CA SER A 84 8.71 -5.12 11.72
C SER A 84 9.59 -5.68 12.84
N ARG A 85 9.13 -6.71 13.56
CA ARG A 85 9.93 -7.36 14.62
C ARG A 85 11.21 -8.01 14.09
N ALA A 86 11.14 -8.63 12.91
CA ALA A 86 12.32 -9.24 12.28
C ALA A 86 13.38 -8.21 11.85
N GLU A 87 12.99 -6.94 11.77
CA GLU A 87 13.84 -5.81 11.40
C GLU A 87 13.92 -4.77 12.54
N ASP A 88 14.09 -5.24 13.76
CA ASP A 88 14.32 -4.42 14.96
C ASP A 88 13.23 -3.39 15.27
N GLY A 89 11.98 -3.68 14.91
CA GLY A 89 10.84 -2.81 15.17
C GLY A 89 10.70 -1.63 14.20
N LYS A 90 11.44 -1.62 13.09
CA LYS A 90 11.35 -0.56 12.09
C LYS A 90 9.95 -0.41 11.51
N SER A 91 9.66 0.80 11.07
CA SER A 91 8.46 1.12 10.29
C SER A 91 8.50 0.46 8.91
N LEU A 92 7.33 0.22 8.32
CA LEU A 92 7.19 -0.46 7.03
C LEU A 92 6.78 0.52 5.95
N ALA A 93 7.32 0.35 4.75
CA ALA A 93 6.86 1.03 3.53
C ALA A 93 6.26 -0.01 2.57
N LEU A 94 4.94 0.04 2.38
CA LEU A 94 4.21 -0.81 1.45
C LEU A 94 4.35 -0.26 0.04
N LEU A 95 4.95 -1.02 -0.87
CA LEU A 95 5.39 -0.55 -2.17
C LEU A 95 4.56 -1.07 -3.34
N CYS A 96 4.26 -0.17 -4.26
CA CYS A 96 3.69 -0.47 -5.56
C CYS A 96 4.31 0.42 -6.66
N HIS A 97 3.89 0.23 -7.91
CA HIS A 97 4.51 0.88 -9.06
C HIS A 97 4.02 2.32 -9.28
N GLU A 98 2.71 2.56 -9.13
CA GLU A 98 2.06 3.77 -9.60
C GLU A 98 2.42 4.99 -8.76
N ASP A 99 2.36 6.15 -9.41
CA ASP A 99 2.37 7.45 -8.76
C ASP A 99 0.91 7.81 -8.40
N VAL A 100 0.62 7.97 -7.11
CA VAL A 100 -0.71 8.28 -6.58
C VAL A 100 -0.90 9.75 -6.24
N THR A 101 0.00 10.62 -6.70
CA THR A 101 -0.16 12.07 -6.54
C THR A 101 -1.37 12.59 -7.32
N PRO A 102 -1.94 13.75 -6.95
CA PRO A 102 -3.12 14.31 -7.61
C PRO A 102 -3.00 14.43 -9.13
N ALA A 103 -1.80 14.76 -9.63
CA ALA A 103 -1.54 14.93 -11.05
C ALA A 103 -1.64 13.63 -11.87
N ARG A 104 -1.57 12.46 -11.22
CA ARG A 104 -1.52 11.14 -11.87
C ARG A 104 -2.76 10.27 -11.64
N GLY A 105 -3.74 10.74 -10.85
CA GLY A 105 -5.07 10.15 -10.78
C GLY A 105 -5.32 9.07 -9.73
N HIS A 106 -4.50 8.86 -8.75
CA HIS A 106 -4.75 8.04 -7.53
C HIS A 106 -5.23 6.60 -7.71
N ARG A 107 -5.07 5.99 -8.88
CA ARG A 107 -5.60 4.65 -9.16
C ARG A 107 -4.58 3.55 -8.90
N CYS A 108 -4.30 3.30 -7.63
CA CYS A 108 -3.47 2.17 -7.22
C CYS A 108 -4.14 1.44 -6.06
N HIS A 109 -4.02 0.11 -6.01
CA HIS A 109 -4.61 -0.69 -4.94
C HIS A 109 -4.10 -0.30 -3.54
N ARG A 110 -2.89 0.28 -3.41
CA ARG A 110 -2.41 0.76 -2.11
C ARG A 110 -3.27 1.90 -1.54
N VAL A 111 -3.95 2.66 -2.39
CA VAL A 111 -4.97 3.62 -1.95
C VAL A 111 -6.12 2.88 -1.27
N VAL A 112 -6.59 1.81 -1.87
CA VAL A 112 -7.66 0.96 -1.29
C VAL A 112 -7.21 0.33 0.02
N VAL A 113 -6.00 -0.21 0.06
CA VAL A 113 -5.40 -0.79 1.28
C VAL A 113 -5.33 0.26 2.40
N SER A 114 -4.86 1.47 2.10
CA SER A 114 -4.77 2.56 3.07
C SER A 114 -6.14 2.98 3.62
N MET A 115 -7.14 3.10 2.74
CA MET A 115 -8.51 3.44 3.12
C MET A 115 -9.14 2.35 3.99
N TRP A 116 -9.00 1.11 3.59
CA TRP A 116 -9.50 -0.04 4.34
C TRP A 116 -8.84 -0.13 5.72
N TRP A 117 -7.52 0.04 5.79
CA TRP A 117 -6.78 0.04 7.05
C TRP A 117 -7.26 1.12 8.01
N LEU A 118 -7.46 2.34 7.51
CA LEU A 118 -8.00 3.45 8.30
C LEU A 118 -9.38 3.11 8.87
N GLU A 119 -10.26 2.52 8.06
CA GLU A 119 -11.60 2.11 8.52
C GLU A 119 -11.54 1.04 9.61
N GLN A 120 -10.66 0.06 9.45
CA GLN A 120 -10.55 -1.06 10.39
C GLN A 120 -9.83 -0.70 11.70
N THR A 121 -8.86 0.20 11.65
CA THR A 121 -7.94 0.46 12.78
C THR A 121 -8.04 1.87 13.37
N GLY A 122 -8.66 2.80 12.66
CA GLY A 122 -8.61 4.23 12.99
C GLY A 122 -7.25 4.89 12.76
N ARG A 123 -6.28 4.17 12.19
CA ARG A 123 -4.93 4.65 11.91
C ARG A 123 -4.72 4.85 10.42
N GLU A 124 -4.17 5.99 10.04
CA GLU A 124 -3.87 6.31 8.66
C GLU A 124 -2.51 5.74 8.22
N MET A 125 -2.47 5.18 7.01
CA MET A 125 -1.22 4.91 6.30
C MET A 125 -0.97 6.08 5.35
N PHE A 126 0.03 6.90 5.65
CA PHE A 126 0.40 8.01 4.79
C PHE A 126 1.22 7.53 3.60
N GLU A 127 1.01 8.14 2.44
CA GLU A 127 1.92 8.02 1.30
C GLU A 127 3.13 8.91 1.51
N VAL A 128 4.32 8.35 1.41
CA VAL A 128 5.57 9.13 1.43
C VAL A 128 5.96 9.43 -0.01
N THR A 129 6.00 10.71 -0.35
CA THR A 129 6.43 11.17 -1.67
C THR A 129 7.95 11.10 -1.84
N ASN A 130 8.42 11.26 -3.08
CA ASN A 130 9.87 11.32 -3.36
C ASN A 130 10.56 12.50 -2.67
N ASP A 131 9.83 13.56 -2.36
CA ASP A 131 10.33 14.73 -1.65
C ASP A 131 10.24 14.58 -0.11
N GLY A 132 9.77 13.43 0.36
CA GLY A 132 9.63 13.13 1.78
C GLY A 132 8.37 13.70 2.43
N GLU A 133 7.45 14.25 1.66
CA GLU A 133 6.16 14.71 2.17
C GLU A 133 5.22 13.55 2.49
N LEU A 134 4.41 13.73 3.52
CA LEU A 134 3.36 12.80 3.89
C LEU A 134 2.03 13.23 3.28
N LEU A 135 1.48 12.40 2.40
CA LEU A 135 0.17 12.62 1.81
C LEU A 135 -0.88 11.73 2.46
N SER A 136 -2.00 12.32 2.86
CA SER A 136 -3.18 11.58 3.27
C SER A 136 -3.95 11.08 2.05
N LEU A 137 -3.84 9.79 1.74
CA LEU A 137 -4.58 9.16 0.64
C LEU A 137 -6.09 9.23 0.89
N HIS A 138 -6.50 9.20 2.14
CA HIS A 138 -7.90 9.38 2.52
C HIS A 138 -8.44 10.76 2.15
N LYS A 139 -7.71 11.83 2.45
CA LYS A 139 -8.12 13.20 2.08
C LYS A 139 -8.15 13.39 0.57
N LEU A 140 -7.15 12.90 -0.14
CA LEU A 140 -7.08 12.97 -1.59
C LEU A 140 -8.24 12.22 -2.25
N HIS A 141 -8.55 11.04 -1.76
CA HIS A 141 -9.61 10.21 -2.32
C HIS A 141 -11.00 10.80 -2.12
N ARG A 142 -11.25 11.47 -1.00
CA ARG A 142 -12.53 12.20 -0.76
C ARG A 142 -12.76 13.34 -1.74
N GLN A 143 -11.71 13.94 -2.28
CA GLN A 143 -11.81 15.07 -3.20
C GLN A 143 -12.06 14.65 -4.65
N THR A 144 -11.70 13.42 -5.04
CA THR A 144 -11.56 13.05 -6.45
C THR A 144 -12.48 11.93 -6.94
N ALA A 145 -13.17 11.20 -6.07
CA ALA A 145 -14.04 10.10 -6.51
C ALA A 145 -15.26 9.92 -5.61
N PRO A 146 -16.41 9.55 -6.18
CA PRO A 146 -17.43 8.85 -5.42
C PRO A 146 -16.82 7.52 -4.97
N ILE A 147 -16.65 7.43 -3.71
CA ILE A 147 -16.12 6.29 -2.99
C ILE A 147 -17.00 5.08 -3.25
N LEU A 148 -16.34 3.92 -3.22
CA LEU A 148 -16.94 2.60 -3.18
C LEU A 148 -18.39 2.64 -2.71
N PRO A 149 -19.34 2.18 -3.51
CA PRO A 149 -20.71 2.07 -3.03
C PRO A 149 -20.65 1.21 -1.78
N ARG A 150 -21.01 1.79 -0.65
CA ARG A 150 -21.45 1.00 0.49
C ARG A 150 -22.64 0.23 -0.04
N GLU A 151 -22.45 -1.02 -0.41
CA GLU A 151 -23.59 -1.89 -0.62
C GLU A 151 -24.35 -1.83 0.71
N ALA A 152 -25.55 -1.30 0.63
CA ALA A 152 -26.48 -1.38 1.73
C ALA A 152 -26.61 -2.86 2.09
N THR A 153 -26.28 -3.16 3.33
CA THR A 153 -26.54 -4.47 3.95
C THR A 153 -28.01 -4.81 3.87
#